data_b4bbe5d932502608ff62c50f125ac7f2
#
_entry.id   b4bbe5d932502608ff62c50f125ac7f2
#
_cell.length_a   1.000
_cell.length_b   1.000
_cell.length_c   1.000
_cell.angle_alpha   90.00
_cell.angle_beta   90.00
_cell.angle_gamma   90.00
#
_symmetry.space_group_name_H-M   'P 1'
#
loop_
_entity.id
_entity.type
_entity.pdbx_description
1 polymer ?
#
loop_
_entity_poly.entity_id
_entity_poly.type
_entity_poly.pdbx_seq_one_letter_code
_entity_poly.pdbx_strand_id
1 'polypeptide(L)'
;YIIREEDIVEKIKNNSGQISLVFLGGVNYYTGQVFDMQMISRYARKYGAKIGFDLAHAIGNVKLKLNEWGVDFAAWCSYKYLNSGPGNVGGAYINKKYHKKDLFRLAGWWGHKEKSRFKMGENFHPILTAEAWQLSNAPIFGMSVHKVALDIFDEIGIEKLILKSKKLTNYLEYVINLLFDESKKFNAKIITPSQSEKRGCQLS
;
A
#
# COMPACT_ATOMS: atom_id res chain seq x y z
N TYR A 1 9.34 -19.70 3.66
CA TYR A 1 9.01 -18.58 2.72
C TYR A 1 8.32 -17.39 3.43
N ILE A 2 7.72 -17.60 4.60
CA ILE A 2 7.06 -16.54 5.38
C ILE A 2 8.10 -15.77 6.19
N ILE A 3 8.02 -14.44 6.18
CA ILE A 3 8.85 -13.56 7.01
C ILE A 3 8.19 -13.47 8.38
N ARG A 4 8.93 -13.72 9.45
CA ARG A 4 8.46 -13.54 10.82
C ARG A 4 8.46 -12.05 11.16
N GLU A 5 7.34 -11.56 11.64
CA GLU A 5 7.20 -10.13 11.98
C GLU A 5 8.05 -9.76 13.19
N GLU A 6 8.30 -10.73 14.08
CA GLU A 6 9.21 -10.58 15.22
C GLU A 6 10.64 -10.25 14.78
N ASP A 7 11.11 -10.87 13.69
CA ASP A 7 12.45 -10.64 13.16
C ASP A 7 12.57 -9.19 12.61
N ILE A 8 11.49 -8.67 12.00
CA ILE A 8 11.42 -7.25 11.57
C ILE A 8 11.54 -6.33 12.78
N VAL A 9 10.76 -6.59 13.83
CA VAL A 9 10.75 -5.79 15.05
C VAL A 9 12.11 -5.84 15.75
N GLU A 10 12.72 -7.03 15.85
CA GLU A 10 14.02 -7.22 16.44
C GLU A 10 15.11 -6.47 15.65
N LYS A 11 15.06 -6.53 14.34
CA LYS A 11 15.99 -5.78 13.47
C LYS A 11 15.89 -4.28 13.70
N ILE A 12 14.68 -3.74 13.79
CA ILE A 12 14.43 -2.32 14.08
C ILE A 12 14.99 -1.95 15.46
N LYS A 13 14.71 -2.78 16.47
CA LYS A 13 15.15 -2.57 17.87
C LYS A 13 16.66 -2.59 18.00
N ASN A 14 17.31 -3.61 17.46
CA ASN A 14 18.76 -3.83 17.60
C ASN A 14 19.61 -2.82 16.82
N ASN A 15 18.99 -2.09 15.85
CA ASN A 15 19.65 -1.03 15.10
C ASN A 15 19.02 0.35 15.40
N SER A 16 18.50 0.54 16.60
CA SER A 16 17.96 1.83 17.05
C SER A 16 18.97 2.95 16.87
N GLY A 17 18.54 4.09 16.35
CA GLY A 17 19.40 5.25 16.05
C GLY A 17 20.25 5.12 14.77
N GLN A 18 20.32 3.94 14.15
CA GLN A 18 21.03 3.72 12.89
C GLN A 18 20.09 3.62 11.68
N ILE A 19 18.82 3.26 11.92
CA ILE A 19 17.80 3.17 10.88
C ILE A 19 17.07 4.50 10.79
N SER A 20 17.20 5.21 9.67
CA SER A 20 16.46 6.44 9.39
C SER A 20 15.09 6.17 8.78
N LEU A 21 14.95 5.07 8.03
CA LEU A 21 13.74 4.69 7.31
C LEU A 21 13.52 3.18 7.36
N VAL A 22 12.28 2.78 7.71
CA VAL A 22 11.75 1.44 7.47
C VAL A 22 10.80 1.53 6.27
N PHE A 23 11.08 0.81 5.20
CA PHE A 23 10.25 0.77 4.00
C PHE A 23 10.02 -0.67 3.58
N LEU A 24 8.78 -1.12 3.60
CA LEU A 24 8.39 -2.51 3.36
C LEU A 24 7.13 -2.59 2.50
N GLY A 25 6.90 -3.73 1.86
CA GLY A 25 5.59 -4.04 1.28
C GLY A 25 4.54 -4.22 2.37
N GLY A 26 3.31 -3.74 2.15
CA GLY A 26 2.19 -4.05 3.05
C GLY A 26 1.69 -5.49 2.91
N VAL A 27 1.83 -6.04 1.70
CA VAL A 27 1.58 -7.45 1.35
C VAL A 27 2.77 -7.94 0.54
N ASN A 28 3.31 -9.10 0.88
CA ASN A 28 4.38 -9.72 0.13
C ASN A 28 3.84 -10.25 -1.20
N TYR A 29 4.37 -9.76 -2.31
CA TYR A 29 3.90 -10.11 -3.65
C TYR A 29 4.09 -11.58 -4.01
N TYR A 30 5.12 -12.22 -3.44
CA TYR A 30 5.47 -13.62 -3.73
C TYR A 30 4.62 -14.60 -2.94
N THR A 31 4.47 -14.37 -1.63
CA THR A 31 3.77 -15.29 -0.73
C THR A 31 2.32 -14.92 -0.46
N GLY A 32 1.89 -13.69 -0.79
CA GLY A 32 0.58 -13.17 -0.38
C GLY A 32 0.48 -12.82 1.12
N GLN A 33 1.57 -12.93 1.88
CA GLN A 33 1.59 -12.61 3.31
C GLN A 33 1.26 -11.12 3.55
N VAL A 34 0.27 -10.87 4.39
CA VAL A 34 -0.06 -9.53 4.92
C VAL A 34 0.77 -9.29 6.17
N PHE A 35 1.47 -8.17 6.22
CA PHE A 35 2.22 -7.75 7.40
C PHE A 35 1.35 -6.92 8.35
N ASP A 36 1.60 -7.03 9.66
CA ASP A 36 1.03 -6.13 10.67
C ASP A 36 1.67 -4.74 10.56
N MET A 37 1.15 -3.96 9.59
CA MET A 37 1.63 -2.60 9.32
C MET A 37 1.47 -1.68 10.53
N GLN A 38 0.45 -1.90 11.38
CA GLN A 38 0.26 -1.12 12.60
C GLN A 38 1.37 -1.37 13.59
N MET A 39 1.70 -2.63 13.85
CA MET A 39 2.76 -3.01 14.78
C MET A 39 4.12 -2.50 14.28
N ILE A 40 4.44 -2.75 13.00
CA ILE A 40 5.70 -2.31 12.39
C ILE A 40 5.83 -0.79 12.50
N SER A 41 4.77 -0.04 12.17
CA SER A 41 4.75 1.43 12.27
C SER A 41 5.00 1.91 13.70
N ARG A 42 4.40 1.25 14.68
CA ARG A 42 4.60 1.56 16.11
C ARG A 42 6.06 1.39 16.52
N TYR A 43 6.68 0.28 16.11
CA TYR A 43 8.08 0.00 16.46
C TYR A 43 9.05 0.91 15.70
N ALA A 44 8.86 1.15 14.40
CA ALA A 44 9.69 2.09 13.64
C ALA A 44 9.73 3.47 14.32
N ARG A 45 8.57 4.02 14.65
CA ARG A 45 8.48 5.32 15.36
C ARG A 45 9.07 5.30 16.77
N LYS A 46 8.84 4.21 17.52
CA LYS A 46 9.40 4.06 18.88
C LYS A 46 10.92 4.13 18.87
N TYR A 47 11.55 3.60 17.84
CA TYR A 47 13.01 3.57 17.69
C TYR A 47 13.57 4.66 16.76
N GLY A 48 12.78 5.71 16.48
CA GLY A 48 13.22 6.94 15.81
C GLY A 48 13.27 6.87 14.28
N ALA A 49 12.87 5.76 13.66
CA ALA A 49 12.84 5.62 12.21
C ALA A 49 11.55 6.21 11.61
N LYS A 50 11.64 6.73 10.37
CA LYS A 50 10.48 6.98 9.53
C LYS A 50 9.90 5.66 9.02
N ILE A 51 8.61 5.67 8.68
CA ILE A 51 7.93 4.48 8.18
C ILE A 51 7.17 4.76 6.88
N GLY A 52 7.47 3.97 5.87
CA GLY A 52 6.77 3.97 4.60
C GLY A 52 6.34 2.57 4.17
N PHE A 53 5.32 2.47 3.32
CA PHE A 53 4.89 1.20 2.75
C PHE A 53 4.73 1.27 1.24
N ASP A 54 5.19 0.20 0.57
CA ASP A 54 4.72 -0.16 -0.75
C ASP A 54 3.39 -0.90 -0.60
N LEU A 55 2.33 -0.28 -1.08
CA LEU A 55 0.97 -0.80 -0.99
C LEU A 55 0.47 -1.40 -2.31
N ALA A 56 1.36 -1.65 -3.27
CA ALA A 56 0.98 -2.16 -4.59
C ALA A 56 0.12 -3.43 -4.52
N HIS A 57 0.36 -4.31 -3.55
CA HIS A 57 -0.43 -5.52 -3.30
C HIS A 57 -1.41 -5.39 -2.14
N ALA A 58 -1.43 -4.26 -1.44
CA ALA A 58 -2.28 -4.05 -0.26
C ALA A 58 -3.51 -3.20 -0.54
N ILE A 59 -3.36 -2.12 -1.33
CA ILE A 59 -4.48 -1.22 -1.66
C ILE A 59 -5.55 -1.97 -2.46
N GLY A 60 -6.82 -1.82 -2.08
CA GLY A 60 -7.94 -2.55 -2.69
C GLY A 60 -8.05 -4.03 -2.29
N ASN A 61 -7.07 -4.58 -1.56
CA ASN A 61 -6.97 -5.98 -1.16
C ASN A 61 -7.17 -6.19 0.35
N VAL A 62 -6.60 -5.33 1.17
CA VAL A 62 -6.68 -5.40 2.63
C VAL A 62 -7.09 -4.05 3.22
N LYS A 63 -7.58 -4.07 4.47
CA LYS A 63 -7.97 -2.85 5.17
C LYS A 63 -6.73 -2.03 5.55
N LEU A 64 -6.74 -0.75 5.21
CA LEU A 64 -5.66 0.19 5.49
C LEU A 64 -6.14 1.34 6.38
N LYS A 65 -5.34 1.70 7.39
CA LYS A 65 -5.58 2.80 8.32
C LYS A 65 -4.32 3.63 8.52
N LEU A 66 -3.73 4.09 7.43
CA LEU A 66 -2.39 4.69 7.39
C LEU A 66 -2.22 5.86 8.36
N ASN A 67 -3.24 6.72 8.48
CA ASN A 67 -3.20 7.85 9.41
C ASN A 67 -3.25 7.39 10.88
N GLU A 68 -4.13 6.44 11.22
CA GLU A 68 -4.25 5.89 12.57
C GLU A 68 -2.96 5.17 12.99
N TRP A 69 -2.36 4.41 12.07
CA TRP A 69 -1.09 3.71 12.30
C TRP A 69 0.11 4.64 12.34
N GLY A 70 -0.06 5.91 11.95
CA GLY A 70 0.98 6.93 11.96
C GLY A 70 2.06 6.71 10.91
N VAL A 71 1.70 6.08 9.79
CA VAL A 71 2.57 5.90 8.62
C VAL A 71 2.97 7.27 8.08
N ASP A 72 4.23 7.45 7.70
CA ASP A 72 4.74 8.71 7.19
C ASP A 72 4.36 8.93 5.73
N PHE A 73 4.55 7.91 4.89
CA PHE A 73 4.17 7.92 3.48
C PHE A 73 3.87 6.51 2.99
N ALA A 74 3.19 6.41 1.86
CA ALA A 74 3.02 5.15 1.14
C ALA A 74 2.85 5.43 -0.35
N ALA A 75 3.13 4.43 -1.17
CA ALA A 75 2.94 4.49 -2.62
C ALA A 75 2.33 3.20 -3.14
N TRP A 76 1.61 3.27 -4.26
CA TRP A 76 0.99 2.11 -4.88
C TRP A 76 0.75 2.30 -6.37
N CYS A 77 0.59 1.22 -7.10
CA CYS A 77 0.01 1.21 -8.43
C CYS A 77 -1.51 0.97 -8.36
N SER A 78 -2.25 1.42 -9.34
CA SER A 78 -3.71 1.26 -9.36
C SER A 78 -4.20 0.11 -10.27
N TYR A 79 -3.31 -0.47 -11.07
CA TYR A 79 -3.69 -1.50 -12.06
C TYR A 79 -3.86 -2.90 -11.47
N LYS A 80 -3.47 -3.14 -10.21
CA LYS A 80 -3.65 -4.43 -9.54
C LYS A 80 -5.05 -4.53 -8.92
N TYR A 81 -5.16 -4.49 -7.61
CA TYR A 81 -6.41 -4.71 -6.89
C TYR A 81 -7.39 -3.53 -6.95
N LEU A 82 -6.95 -2.33 -7.35
CA LEU A 82 -7.85 -1.21 -7.65
C LEU A 82 -8.48 -1.29 -9.06
N ASN A 83 -8.07 -2.25 -9.88
CA ASN A 83 -8.69 -2.57 -11.17
C ASN A 83 -8.75 -1.40 -12.19
N SER A 84 -7.81 -0.46 -12.12
CA SER A 84 -7.80 0.72 -13.00
C SER A 84 -7.25 0.46 -14.40
N GLY A 85 -6.85 -0.77 -14.70
CA GLY A 85 -6.28 -1.17 -15.98
C GLY A 85 -4.78 -0.90 -16.12
N PRO A 86 -4.10 -1.63 -17.03
CA PRO A 86 -2.66 -1.53 -17.23
C PRO A 86 -2.25 -0.14 -17.73
N GLY A 87 -1.07 0.32 -17.27
CA GLY A 87 -0.53 1.64 -17.62
C GLY A 87 -1.20 2.81 -16.92
N ASN A 88 -2.11 2.56 -15.98
CA ASN A 88 -2.78 3.63 -15.25
C ASN A 88 -1.91 4.22 -14.13
N VAL A 89 -2.38 5.37 -13.61
CA VAL A 89 -1.68 6.18 -12.60
C VAL A 89 -1.43 5.43 -11.31
N GLY A 90 -0.31 5.72 -10.65
CA GLY A 90 -0.09 5.35 -9.25
C GLY A 90 -0.70 6.35 -8.28
N GLY A 91 -0.69 6.00 -7.00
CA GLY A 91 -1.08 6.90 -5.93
C GLY A 91 -0.01 6.98 -4.86
N ALA A 92 -0.05 8.05 -4.08
CA ALA A 92 0.80 8.25 -2.93
C ALA A 92 0.01 8.81 -1.75
N TYR A 93 0.38 8.35 -0.57
CA TYR A 93 -0.08 8.90 0.70
C TYR A 93 1.08 9.64 1.37
N ILE A 94 0.84 10.86 1.78
CA ILE A 94 1.74 11.64 2.62
C ILE A 94 0.99 12.03 3.89
N ASN A 95 1.53 11.70 5.04
CA ASN A 95 0.88 12.00 6.31
C ASN A 95 0.70 13.51 6.49
N LYS A 96 -0.50 13.92 6.93
CA LYS A 96 -0.87 15.33 7.11
C LYS A 96 0.10 16.14 7.98
N LYS A 97 0.85 15.50 8.88
CA LYS A 97 1.87 16.17 9.70
C LYS A 97 3.00 16.81 8.89
N TYR A 98 3.13 16.43 7.60
CA TYR A 98 4.14 16.95 6.68
C TYR A 98 3.59 18.03 5.72
N HIS A 99 2.29 18.19 5.59
CA HIS A 99 1.68 19.04 4.58
C HIS A 99 2.09 20.52 4.69
N LYS A 100 2.27 21.01 5.91
CA LYS A 100 2.63 22.41 6.17
C LYS A 100 4.12 22.62 6.48
N LYS A 101 4.93 21.55 6.42
CA LYS A 101 6.35 21.65 6.70
C LYS A 101 7.11 22.08 5.45
N ASP A 102 8.10 22.92 5.66
CA ASP A 102 9.11 23.18 4.64
C ASP A 102 10.05 21.97 4.57
N LEU A 103 9.85 21.14 3.57
CA LEU A 103 10.61 19.93 3.32
C LEU A 103 11.20 20.02 1.92
N PHE A 104 12.40 19.48 1.76
CA PHE A 104 12.94 19.26 0.43
C PHE A 104 11.97 18.39 -0.38
N ARG A 105 11.63 18.85 -1.58
CA ARG A 105 10.83 18.14 -2.57
C ARG A 105 11.21 18.56 -3.97
N LEU A 106 10.98 17.70 -4.94
CA LEU A 106 11.11 18.09 -6.33
C LEU A 106 9.96 19.05 -6.66
N ALA A 107 10.28 20.29 -7.00
CA ALA A 107 9.29 21.31 -7.31
C ALA A 107 8.70 21.05 -8.69
N GLY A 108 7.44 20.66 -8.73
CA GLY A 108 6.67 20.51 -9.93
C GLY A 108 5.54 21.54 -9.99
N TRP A 109 5.27 22.05 -11.16
CA TRP A 109 4.27 23.12 -11.32
C TRP A 109 2.86 22.72 -10.89
N TRP A 110 2.52 21.42 -10.95
CA TRP A 110 1.19 20.95 -10.52
C TRP A 110 1.04 20.93 -8.99
N GLY A 111 2.12 20.74 -8.26
CA GLY A 111 2.16 20.89 -6.80
C GLY A 111 2.21 22.35 -6.32
N HIS A 112 2.34 23.30 -7.22
CA HIS A 112 2.33 24.72 -6.92
C HIS A 112 0.89 25.22 -6.72
N LYS A 113 0.68 26.21 -5.83
CA LYS A 113 -0.62 26.85 -5.59
C LYS A 113 -1.27 27.30 -6.89
N GLU A 114 -2.49 26.89 -7.13
CA GLU A 114 -3.24 27.15 -8.37
C GLU A 114 -3.26 28.63 -8.75
N LYS A 115 -3.55 29.52 -7.80
CA LYS A 115 -3.66 30.98 -8.03
C LYS A 115 -2.37 31.64 -8.54
N SER A 116 -1.21 31.02 -8.31
CA SER A 116 0.10 31.55 -8.71
C SER A 116 0.87 30.66 -9.70
N ARG A 117 0.37 29.48 -9.99
CA ARG A 117 0.99 28.46 -10.85
C ARG A 117 1.45 29.02 -12.20
N PHE A 118 0.60 29.79 -12.85
CA PHE A 118 0.86 30.35 -14.18
C PHE A 118 1.51 31.75 -14.17
N LYS A 119 1.83 32.29 -12.97
CA LYS A 119 2.55 33.57 -12.88
C LYS A 119 4.04 33.43 -13.15
N MET A 120 4.55 32.21 -13.23
CA MET A 120 5.95 31.87 -13.57
C MET A 120 6.99 32.59 -12.68
N GLY A 121 6.64 32.78 -11.39
CA GLY A 121 7.54 33.41 -10.41
C GLY A 121 8.74 32.52 -10.06
N GLU A 122 9.77 33.10 -9.47
CA GLU A 122 11.04 32.43 -9.12
C GLU A 122 10.91 31.42 -7.98
N ASN A 123 9.88 31.55 -7.13
CA ASN A 123 9.72 30.74 -5.94
C ASN A 123 8.60 29.69 -6.08
N PHE A 124 8.87 28.50 -5.58
CA PHE A 124 7.88 27.45 -5.45
C PHE A 124 6.98 27.68 -4.23
N HIS A 125 5.69 27.81 -4.45
CA HIS A 125 4.68 27.93 -3.40
C HIS A 125 3.82 26.66 -3.36
N PRO A 126 4.18 25.66 -2.50
CA PRO A 126 3.48 24.38 -2.51
C PRO A 126 2.02 24.49 -2.06
N ILE A 127 1.17 23.66 -2.62
CA ILE A 127 -0.14 23.32 -2.05
C ILE A 127 0.10 22.68 -0.67
N LEU A 128 -0.73 23.01 0.32
CA LEU A 128 -0.55 22.51 1.68
C LEU A 128 -1.26 21.17 1.95
N THR A 129 -1.14 20.26 0.99
CA THR A 129 -1.68 18.89 1.00
C THR A 129 -0.67 17.93 0.37
N ALA A 130 -1.01 16.65 0.23
CA ALA A 130 -0.19 15.66 -0.49
C ALA A 130 0.05 16.04 -1.96
N GLU A 131 -0.83 16.84 -2.56
CA GLU A 131 -0.69 17.34 -3.94
C GLU A 131 0.61 18.11 -4.19
N ALA A 132 1.23 18.68 -3.15
CA ALA A 132 2.51 19.35 -3.24
C ALA A 132 3.64 18.46 -3.79
N TRP A 133 3.47 17.14 -3.77
CA TRP A 133 4.41 16.16 -4.32
C TRP A 133 4.09 15.74 -5.75
N GLN A 134 3.02 16.29 -6.35
CA GLN A 134 2.68 16.04 -7.74
C GLN A 134 3.48 16.95 -8.66
N LEU A 135 4.31 16.35 -9.53
CA LEU A 135 5.23 17.09 -10.39
C LEU A 135 4.53 17.73 -11.61
N SER A 136 3.61 17.00 -12.22
CA SER A 136 2.92 17.42 -13.43
C SER A 136 1.44 17.02 -13.38
N ASN A 137 0.67 17.44 -14.36
CA ASN A 137 -0.74 17.07 -14.51
C ASN A 137 -0.87 15.55 -14.72
N ALA A 138 -1.94 15.00 -14.15
CA ALA A 138 -2.27 13.59 -14.36
C ALA A 138 -2.87 13.35 -15.76
N PRO A 139 -2.69 12.14 -16.33
CA PRO A 139 -3.30 11.79 -17.62
C PRO A 139 -4.83 11.71 -17.48
N ILE A 140 -5.55 12.53 -18.23
CA ILE A 140 -7.01 12.69 -18.10
C ILE A 140 -7.75 11.36 -18.33
N PHE A 141 -7.42 10.64 -19.39
CA PHE A 141 -8.07 9.35 -19.69
C PHE A 141 -7.80 8.29 -18.63
N GLY A 142 -6.55 8.17 -18.18
CA GLY A 142 -6.19 7.26 -17.11
C GLY A 142 -6.94 7.59 -15.82
N MET A 143 -7.03 8.86 -15.44
CA MET A 143 -7.76 9.30 -14.25
C MET A 143 -9.26 9.04 -14.37
N SER A 144 -9.85 9.18 -15.55
CA SER A 144 -11.27 8.88 -15.77
C SER A 144 -11.57 7.38 -15.56
N VAL A 145 -10.73 6.50 -16.09
CA VAL A 145 -10.84 5.04 -15.87
C VAL A 145 -10.64 4.70 -14.40
N HIS A 146 -9.62 5.31 -13.77
CA HIS A 146 -9.36 5.11 -12.35
C HIS A 146 -10.53 5.52 -11.45
N LYS A 147 -11.16 6.67 -11.78
CA LYS A 147 -12.35 7.12 -11.06
C LYS A 147 -13.48 6.10 -11.10
N VAL A 148 -13.81 5.55 -12.26
CA VAL A 148 -14.86 4.52 -12.39
C VAL A 148 -14.56 3.30 -11.54
N ALA A 149 -13.29 2.86 -11.51
CA ALA A 149 -12.89 1.75 -10.63
C ALA A 149 -13.07 2.10 -9.15
N LEU A 150 -12.69 3.31 -8.72
CA LEU A 150 -12.87 3.77 -7.34
C LEU A 150 -14.34 3.93 -6.95
N ASP A 151 -15.21 4.36 -7.86
CA ASP A 151 -16.66 4.50 -7.61
C ASP A 151 -17.26 3.13 -7.18
N ILE A 152 -16.77 2.00 -7.73
CA ILE A 152 -17.20 0.66 -7.31
C ILE A 152 -16.78 0.37 -5.86
N PHE A 153 -15.56 0.77 -5.47
CA PHE A 153 -15.11 0.61 -4.08
C PHE A 153 -15.91 1.48 -3.11
N ASP A 154 -16.25 2.70 -3.52
CA ASP A 154 -17.04 3.63 -2.70
C ASP A 154 -18.49 3.14 -2.54
N GLU A 155 -19.10 2.57 -3.59
CA GLU A 155 -20.45 2.01 -3.55
C GLU A 155 -20.54 0.78 -2.64
N ILE A 156 -19.59 -0.15 -2.76
CA ILE A 156 -19.65 -1.45 -2.08
C ILE A 156 -19.03 -1.37 -0.67
N GLY A 157 -17.93 -0.65 -0.51
CA GLY A 157 -17.11 -0.58 0.69
C GLY A 157 -16.10 -1.72 0.78
N ILE A 158 -14.88 -1.39 1.20
CA ILE A 158 -13.75 -2.32 1.27
C ILE A 158 -14.02 -3.51 2.23
N GLU A 159 -14.77 -3.31 3.29
CA GLU A 159 -15.10 -4.35 4.26
C GLU A 159 -15.89 -5.49 3.62
N LYS A 160 -16.90 -5.18 2.79
CA LYS A 160 -17.70 -6.19 2.09
C LYS A 160 -16.87 -6.95 1.05
N LEU A 161 -15.97 -6.24 0.36
CA LEU A 161 -15.05 -6.85 -0.60
C LEU A 161 -14.09 -7.82 0.09
N ILE A 162 -13.53 -7.45 1.25
CA ILE A 162 -12.68 -8.32 2.06
C ILE A 162 -13.44 -9.57 2.53
N LEU A 163 -14.68 -9.43 2.97
CA LEU A 163 -15.51 -10.59 3.37
C LEU A 163 -15.72 -11.56 2.22
N LYS A 164 -16.01 -11.06 1.02
CA LYS A 164 -16.14 -11.89 -0.19
C LYS A 164 -14.81 -12.55 -0.54
N SER A 165 -13.72 -11.79 -0.54
CA SER A 165 -12.36 -12.28 -0.81
C SER A 165 -11.99 -13.44 0.12
N LYS A 166 -12.20 -13.30 1.44
CA LYS A 166 -11.94 -14.36 2.42
C LYS A 166 -12.72 -15.65 2.13
N LYS A 167 -14.01 -15.52 1.78
CA LYS A 167 -14.82 -16.69 1.41
C LYS A 167 -14.29 -17.40 0.18
N LEU A 168 -13.96 -16.64 -0.87
CA LEU A 168 -13.44 -17.19 -2.13
C LEU A 168 -12.07 -17.83 -1.97
N THR A 169 -11.14 -17.19 -1.25
CA THR A 169 -9.79 -17.74 -1.05
C THR A 169 -9.78 -18.94 -0.11
N ASN A 170 -10.64 -18.97 0.92
CA ASN A 170 -10.78 -20.15 1.77
C ASN A 170 -11.36 -21.34 0.98
N TYR A 171 -12.32 -21.09 0.11
CA TYR A 171 -12.86 -22.13 -0.78
C TYR A 171 -11.82 -22.64 -1.77
N LEU A 172 -11.07 -21.73 -2.39
CA LEU A 172 -9.99 -22.08 -3.31
C LEU A 172 -8.90 -22.92 -2.61
N GLU A 173 -8.47 -22.51 -1.41
CA GLU A 173 -7.50 -23.27 -0.60
C GLU A 173 -8.02 -24.69 -0.29
N TYR A 174 -9.29 -24.79 0.10
CA TYR A 174 -9.94 -26.10 0.35
C TYR A 174 -9.89 -27.00 -0.89
N VAL A 175 -10.29 -26.48 -2.05
CA VAL A 175 -10.30 -27.24 -3.31
C VAL A 175 -8.88 -27.66 -3.73
N ILE A 176 -7.90 -26.75 -3.60
CA ILE A 176 -6.49 -27.05 -3.92
C ILE A 176 -5.97 -28.19 -3.03
N ASN A 177 -6.20 -28.11 -1.71
CA ASN A 177 -5.76 -29.12 -0.76
C ASN A 177 -6.43 -30.48 -1.07
N LEU A 178 -7.72 -30.49 -1.36
CA LEU A 178 -8.44 -31.71 -1.74
C LEU A 178 -7.81 -32.38 -2.98
N LEU A 179 -7.51 -31.58 -4.01
CA LEU A 179 -6.86 -32.08 -5.24
C LEU A 179 -5.43 -32.59 -4.99
N PHE A 180 -4.68 -31.99 -4.07
CA PHE A 180 -3.36 -32.47 -3.71
C PHE A 180 -3.41 -33.79 -2.94
N ASP A 181 -4.37 -33.93 -2.03
CA ASP A 181 -4.56 -35.18 -1.25
C ASP A 181 -5.00 -36.34 -2.15
N GLU A 182 -5.90 -36.10 -3.09
CA GLU A 182 -6.42 -37.12 -4.00
C GLU A 182 -5.39 -37.56 -5.06
N SER A 183 -4.65 -36.60 -5.63
CA SER A 183 -3.86 -36.90 -6.83
C SER A 183 -2.57 -37.67 -6.57
N LYS A 184 -1.94 -37.53 -5.37
CA LYS A 184 -0.59 -38.06 -5.02
C LYS A 184 0.49 -37.89 -6.10
N LYS A 185 0.10 -37.24 -7.24
CA LYS A 185 0.92 -37.06 -8.44
C LYS A 185 1.71 -35.75 -8.44
N PHE A 186 1.27 -34.79 -7.64
CA PHE A 186 1.89 -33.46 -7.62
C PHE A 186 2.52 -33.20 -6.26
N ASN A 187 3.79 -32.86 -6.25
CA ASN A 187 4.48 -32.36 -5.07
C ASN A 187 4.35 -30.82 -5.07
N ALA A 188 3.18 -30.33 -4.64
CA ALA A 188 2.88 -28.90 -4.58
C ALA A 188 2.52 -28.49 -3.16
N LYS A 189 2.78 -27.23 -2.83
CA LYS A 189 2.53 -26.66 -1.49
C LYS A 189 2.07 -25.22 -1.63
N ILE A 190 1.00 -24.88 -0.93
CA ILE A 190 0.61 -23.47 -0.75
C ILE A 190 1.60 -22.82 0.22
N ILE A 191 2.28 -21.75 -0.23
CA ILE A 191 3.26 -20.98 0.58
C ILE A 191 2.64 -19.76 1.24
N THR A 192 1.42 -19.40 0.84
CA THR A 192 0.62 -18.32 1.46
C THR A 192 0.18 -18.75 2.86
N PRO A 193 0.16 -17.86 3.86
CA PRO A 193 -0.38 -18.17 5.18
C PRO A 193 -1.83 -18.67 5.10
N SER A 194 -2.13 -19.75 5.84
CA SER A 194 -3.49 -20.31 5.90
C SER A 194 -4.46 -19.45 6.71
N GLN A 195 -3.94 -18.66 7.67
CA GLN A 195 -4.79 -17.76 8.44
C GLN A 195 -5.31 -16.62 7.56
N SER A 196 -6.62 -16.47 7.48
CA SER A 196 -7.30 -15.49 6.61
C SER A 196 -6.97 -14.03 6.95
N GLU A 197 -6.49 -13.76 8.17
CA GLU A 197 -6.05 -12.46 8.66
C GLU A 197 -4.62 -12.10 8.20
N LYS A 198 -3.84 -13.12 7.85
CA LYS A 198 -2.44 -13.00 7.43
C LYS A 198 -2.28 -13.05 5.90
N ARG A 199 -3.38 -13.00 5.16
CA ARG A 199 -3.39 -12.96 3.69
C ARG A 199 -4.49 -12.07 3.12
N GLY A 200 -4.34 -11.66 1.86
CA GLY A 200 -5.40 -11.07 1.05
C GLY A 200 -6.05 -12.13 0.14
N CYS A 201 -6.36 -11.74 -1.10
CA CYS A 201 -7.00 -12.63 -2.09
C CYS A 201 -6.00 -13.49 -2.89
N GLN A 202 -4.70 -13.41 -2.64
CA GLN A 202 -3.68 -14.19 -3.31
C GLN A 202 -3.45 -15.53 -2.59
N LEU A 203 -3.32 -16.61 -3.36
CA LEU A 203 -2.70 -17.87 -2.95
C LEU A 203 -1.52 -18.17 -3.88
N SER A 204 -0.41 -18.56 -3.33
CA SER A 204 0.82 -18.92 -4.05
C SER A 204 1.30 -20.29 -3.61
#